data_f607c4e321c1db6dc159b4919cadba25
#
_entry.id   f607c4e321c1db6dc159b4919cadba25
#
_cell.length_a   1.000
_cell.length_b   1.000
_cell.length_c   1.000
_cell.angle_alpha   90.00
_cell.angle_beta   90.00
_cell.angle_gamma   90.00
#
_symmetry.space_group_name_H-M   'P 1'
#
loop_
_entity.id
_entity.type
_entity.pdbx_description
1 polymer ?
#
loop_
_entity_poly.entity_id
_entity_poly.type
_entity_poly.pdbx_seq_one_letter_code
_entity_poly.pdbx_strand_id
1 'polypeptide(L)'
;MFWTVTQSLFDALGQTAEIFFLTLLFGLPLGLVVAFGSMSKWQPFRFLLQPKKRKGSGTPTAETDLAPVKQEPSKFIKALAAFRPIHTITDVVVWVIRGTPLMLQLIIIFYGPGMWFDNNIWGGNRMAACVVAFVINYACYFSVIYRGGIQGVPLGQREAAQVLGFTRRQIFFKVTLLQMIKRIVPPMSNEIITLVKDTSLARIIAITELIKAGEAYIKAEGIIWPLFYTGVFYLVFVGILTLLFNFIERKLRYFR
;
A
#
# COMPACT_ATOMS: atom_id res chain seq x y z
N MET A 1 -43.15 2.63 0.53
CA MET A 1 -42.12 2.18 1.48
C MET A 1 -40.98 1.39 0.83
N PHE A 2 -41.18 0.19 0.21
CA PHE A 2 -40.11 -0.58 -0.40
C PHE A 2 -39.34 0.22 -1.44
N TRP A 3 -40.01 0.90 -2.38
CA TRP A 3 -39.39 1.72 -3.41
C TRP A 3 -38.59 2.90 -2.85
N THR A 4 -39.11 3.57 -1.82
CA THR A 4 -38.43 4.68 -1.14
C THR A 4 -37.14 4.22 -0.46
N VAL A 5 -37.17 3.07 0.22
CA VAL A 5 -35.98 2.44 0.82
C VAL A 5 -34.95 2.08 -0.27
N THR A 6 -35.41 1.46 -1.36
CA THR A 6 -34.52 1.07 -2.45
C THR A 6 -33.82 2.28 -3.07
N GLN A 7 -34.54 3.37 -3.31
CA GLN A 7 -33.98 4.61 -3.84
C GLN A 7 -32.98 5.24 -2.87
N SER A 8 -33.29 5.32 -1.59
CA SER A 8 -32.35 5.81 -0.55
C SER A 8 -31.08 4.98 -0.48
N LEU A 9 -31.17 3.65 -0.62
CA LEU A 9 -30.01 2.78 -0.65
C LEU A 9 -29.18 2.92 -1.94
N PHE A 10 -29.81 3.21 -3.09
CA PHE A 10 -29.09 3.53 -4.31
C PHE A 10 -28.28 4.82 -4.20
N ASP A 11 -28.86 5.87 -3.57
CA ASP A 11 -28.15 7.12 -3.31
C ASP A 11 -26.94 6.89 -2.38
N ALA A 12 -27.13 6.09 -1.34
CA ALA A 12 -26.06 5.71 -0.41
C ALA A 12 -24.99 4.81 -1.07
N LEU A 13 -25.38 3.95 -2.02
CA LEU A 13 -24.45 3.18 -2.83
C LEU A 13 -23.53 4.11 -3.63
N GLY A 14 -24.03 5.25 -4.12
CA GLY A 14 -23.22 6.26 -4.79
C GLY A 14 -22.07 6.75 -3.91
N GLN A 15 -22.33 7.10 -2.65
CA GLN A 15 -21.29 7.52 -1.70
C GLN A 15 -20.31 6.38 -1.36
N THR A 16 -20.83 5.15 -1.20
CA THR A 16 -20.00 3.95 -1.00
C THR A 16 -19.06 3.72 -2.17
N ALA A 17 -19.58 3.83 -3.40
CA ALA A 17 -18.80 3.70 -4.62
C ALA A 17 -17.77 4.83 -4.79
N GLU A 18 -18.11 6.06 -4.43
CA GLU A 18 -17.21 7.20 -4.46
C GLU A 18 -15.99 6.97 -3.56
N ILE A 19 -16.20 6.56 -2.30
CA ILE A 19 -15.10 6.21 -1.38
C ILE A 19 -14.24 5.09 -1.99
N PHE A 20 -14.87 4.04 -2.50
CA PHE A 20 -14.20 2.89 -3.08
C PHE A 20 -13.31 3.30 -4.27
N PHE A 21 -13.86 4.00 -5.27
CA PHE A 21 -13.11 4.36 -6.47
C PHE A 21 -12.03 5.41 -6.20
N LEU A 22 -12.29 6.41 -5.36
CA LEU A 22 -11.28 7.40 -4.98
C LEU A 22 -10.14 6.75 -4.19
N THR A 23 -10.46 5.81 -3.30
CA THR A 23 -9.43 5.07 -2.57
C THR A 23 -8.55 4.26 -3.51
N LEU A 24 -9.11 3.59 -4.51
CA LEU A 24 -8.32 2.85 -5.51
C LEU A 24 -7.50 3.79 -6.40
N LEU A 25 -8.10 4.88 -6.87
CA LEU A 25 -7.46 5.84 -7.76
C LEU A 25 -6.18 6.42 -7.15
N PHE A 26 -6.21 6.77 -5.86
CA PHE A 26 -5.06 7.35 -5.16
C PHE A 26 -4.24 6.30 -4.40
N GLY A 27 -4.87 5.28 -3.84
CA GLY A 27 -4.20 4.26 -3.04
C GLY A 27 -3.29 3.34 -3.85
N LEU A 28 -3.68 2.95 -5.07
CA LEU A 28 -2.84 2.09 -5.91
C LEU A 28 -1.52 2.78 -6.32
N PRO A 29 -1.50 4.03 -6.85
CA PRO A 29 -0.27 4.74 -7.16
C PRO A 29 0.58 5.04 -5.91
N LEU A 30 -0.06 5.50 -4.82
CA LEU A 30 0.65 5.78 -3.58
C LEU A 30 1.26 4.51 -2.98
N GLY A 31 0.54 3.39 -3.01
CA GLY A 31 1.05 2.09 -2.59
C GLY A 31 2.29 1.66 -3.36
N LEU A 32 2.35 1.95 -4.66
CA LEU A 32 3.53 1.68 -5.47
C LEU A 32 4.73 2.55 -5.04
N VAL A 33 4.50 3.84 -4.76
CA VAL A 33 5.55 4.75 -4.23
C VAL A 33 6.06 4.24 -2.88
N VAL A 34 5.17 3.87 -1.97
CA VAL A 34 5.52 3.30 -0.65
C VAL A 34 6.29 1.98 -0.83
N ALA A 35 5.91 1.12 -1.77
CA ALA A 35 6.64 -0.12 -2.08
C ALA A 35 8.08 0.16 -2.53
N PHE A 36 8.30 1.15 -3.40
CA PHE A 36 9.65 1.54 -3.80
C PHE A 36 10.45 2.13 -2.63
N GLY A 37 9.83 2.91 -1.76
CA GLY A 37 10.44 3.40 -0.53
C GLY A 37 10.93 2.26 0.36
N SER A 38 10.09 1.25 0.59
CA SER A 38 10.43 0.05 1.39
C SER A 38 11.50 -0.85 0.76
N MET A 39 11.74 -0.73 -0.54
CA MET A 39 12.81 -1.45 -1.26
C MET A 39 14.05 -0.60 -1.49
N SER A 40 14.09 0.64 -1.00
CA SER A 40 15.21 1.56 -1.22
C SER A 40 16.50 1.02 -0.62
N LYS A 41 17.55 1.01 -1.45
CA LYS A 41 18.91 0.61 -1.08
C LYS A 41 19.80 1.82 -0.75
N TRP A 42 19.21 3.01 -0.64
CA TRP A 42 19.97 4.22 -0.37
C TRP A 42 20.63 4.18 1.01
N GLN A 43 21.95 4.32 1.04
CA GLN A 43 22.82 4.24 2.22
C GLN A 43 23.69 5.49 2.26
N PRO A 44 23.26 6.58 2.90
CA PRO A 44 23.98 7.85 2.90
C PRO A 44 25.35 7.77 3.57
N PHE A 45 25.51 6.86 4.52
CA PHE A 45 26.76 6.72 5.31
C PHE A 45 27.71 5.64 4.76
N ARG A 46 27.46 5.08 3.58
CA ARG A 46 28.31 4.04 2.98
C ARG A 46 29.76 4.52 2.74
N PHE A 47 29.97 5.82 2.59
CA PHE A 47 31.31 6.40 2.41
C PHE A 47 32.24 6.16 3.61
N LEU A 48 31.70 5.92 4.82
CA LEU A 48 32.47 5.59 6.02
C LEU A 48 33.22 4.25 5.92
N LEU A 49 32.80 3.37 5.01
CA LEU A 49 33.45 2.08 4.75
C LEU A 49 34.54 2.18 3.67
N GLN A 50 34.70 3.33 3.01
CA GLN A 50 35.73 3.46 1.98
C GLN A 50 37.09 3.62 2.69
N PRO A 51 38.09 2.79 2.38
CA PRO A 51 39.43 2.97 2.92
C PRO A 51 39.97 4.33 2.48
N LYS A 52 40.39 5.16 3.45
CA LYS A 52 40.97 6.46 3.23
C LYS A 52 42.18 6.27 2.29
N LYS A 53 42.10 6.70 1.03
CA LYS A 53 43.27 6.71 0.14
C LYS A 53 44.36 7.57 0.81
N ARG A 54 45.40 6.93 1.35
CA ARG A 54 46.59 7.65 1.77
C ARG A 54 47.16 8.32 0.52
N LYS A 55 47.17 9.64 0.50
CA LYS A 55 48.08 10.40 -0.35
C LYS A 55 49.48 10.09 0.14
N GLY A 56 50.11 9.08 -0.43
CA GLY A 56 51.52 8.79 -0.20
C GLY A 56 52.36 9.71 -1.06
N SER A 57 52.88 10.79 -0.49
CA SER A 57 54.10 11.39 -0.96
C SER A 57 55.23 10.68 -0.20
N GLY A 58 55.87 9.73 -0.84
CA GLY A 58 57.01 8.99 -0.27
C GLY A 58 57.55 8.06 -1.32
N THR A 59 58.78 8.34 -1.74
CA THR A 59 59.66 7.52 -2.58
C THR A 59 59.63 6.04 -2.16
N PRO A 60 59.68 5.09 -3.12
CA PRO A 60 59.71 3.67 -2.80
C PRO A 60 61.09 3.28 -2.29
N THR A 61 61.22 3.07 -0.98
CA THR A 61 62.30 2.31 -0.39
C THR A 61 61.86 0.86 -0.26
N ALA A 62 62.62 -0.03 -0.92
CA ALA A 62 62.47 -1.47 -0.82
C ALA A 62 62.80 -1.89 0.63
N GLU A 63 61.81 -2.46 1.31
CA GLU A 63 61.83 -3.31 2.50
C GLU A 63 60.63 -3.01 3.36
N THR A 64 59.58 -3.72 3.12
CA THR A 64 58.65 -4.26 4.12
C THR A 64 57.36 -4.76 3.42
N ASP A 65 57.40 -5.96 2.88
CA ASP A 65 56.23 -6.73 2.44
C ASP A 65 55.44 -7.23 3.66
N LEU A 66 55.03 -6.31 4.54
CA LEU A 66 53.95 -6.57 5.50
C LEU A 66 52.68 -5.92 4.96
N ALA A 67 51.84 -6.76 4.35
CA ALA A 67 50.50 -6.33 3.91
C ALA A 67 49.84 -5.47 5.01
N PRO A 68 49.33 -4.28 4.71
CA PRO A 68 48.74 -3.42 5.71
C PRO A 68 47.56 -4.17 6.37
N VAL A 69 47.66 -4.42 7.66
CA VAL A 69 46.56 -4.95 8.48
C VAL A 69 45.34 -4.05 8.24
N LYS A 70 44.39 -4.53 7.45
CA LYS A 70 43.11 -3.85 7.25
C LYS A 70 42.44 -3.81 8.61
N GLN A 71 42.56 -2.71 9.34
CA GLN A 71 41.75 -2.48 10.52
C GLN A 71 40.30 -2.57 10.09
N GLU A 72 39.62 -3.64 10.51
CA GLU A 72 38.20 -3.80 10.29
C GLU A 72 37.46 -2.62 10.96
N PRO A 73 36.60 -1.91 10.22
CA PRO A 73 35.84 -0.82 10.82
C PRO A 73 34.99 -1.38 11.99
N SER A 74 34.93 -0.62 13.07
CA SER A 74 34.18 -0.96 14.28
C SER A 74 32.75 -1.41 13.91
N LYS A 75 32.16 -2.32 14.70
CA LYS A 75 30.78 -2.80 14.50
C LYS A 75 29.78 -1.66 14.38
N PHE A 76 30.01 -0.56 15.12
CA PHE A 76 29.17 0.64 15.06
C PHE A 76 29.27 1.35 13.69
N ILE A 77 30.48 1.50 13.11
CA ILE A 77 30.68 2.11 11.79
C ILE A 77 30.06 1.23 10.71
N LYS A 78 30.18 -0.11 10.81
CA LYS A 78 29.53 -1.06 9.88
C LYS A 78 28.00 -0.92 9.96
N ALA A 79 27.41 -0.81 11.16
CA ALA A 79 25.98 -0.62 11.36
C ALA A 79 25.48 0.71 10.80
N LEU A 80 26.19 1.81 11.08
CA LEU A 80 25.85 3.14 10.58
C LEU A 80 25.94 3.21 9.05
N ALA A 81 26.95 2.61 8.45
CA ALA A 81 27.12 2.55 7.00
C ALA A 81 26.07 1.65 6.30
N ALA A 82 25.54 0.66 7.02
CA ALA A 82 24.45 -0.22 6.54
C ALA A 82 23.05 0.42 6.71
N PHE A 83 22.94 1.51 7.44
CA PHE A 83 21.66 2.15 7.73
C PHE A 83 20.99 2.70 6.47
N ARG A 84 19.71 2.37 6.29
CA ARG A 84 18.86 2.73 5.14
C ARG A 84 17.67 3.56 5.62
N PRO A 85 17.81 4.88 5.75
CA PRO A 85 16.77 5.71 6.39
C PRO A 85 15.42 5.62 5.68
N ILE A 86 15.38 5.71 4.34
CA ILE A 86 14.11 5.63 3.59
C ILE A 86 13.42 4.29 3.82
N HIS A 87 14.15 3.18 3.71
CA HIS A 87 13.60 1.84 3.98
C HIS A 87 13.06 1.75 5.41
N THR A 88 13.86 2.15 6.40
CA THR A 88 13.46 2.04 7.82
C THR A 88 12.24 2.89 8.14
N ILE A 89 12.20 4.15 7.70
CA ILE A 89 11.05 5.03 7.91
C ILE A 89 9.79 4.44 7.24
N THR A 90 9.91 4.01 5.98
CA THR A 90 8.79 3.43 5.26
C THR A 90 8.27 2.16 5.93
N ASP A 91 9.16 1.25 6.35
CA ASP A 91 8.76 0.01 7.02
C ASP A 91 8.09 0.27 8.38
N VAL A 92 8.58 1.27 9.15
CA VAL A 92 7.94 1.68 10.41
C VAL A 92 6.54 2.26 10.15
N VAL A 93 6.40 3.15 9.16
CA VAL A 93 5.09 3.72 8.81
C VAL A 93 4.12 2.62 8.37
N VAL A 94 4.55 1.72 7.48
CA VAL A 94 3.72 0.60 7.03
C VAL A 94 3.34 -0.32 8.20
N TRP A 95 4.28 -0.59 9.12
CA TRP A 95 4.02 -1.39 10.32
C TRP A 95 2.97 -0.75 11.22
N VAL A 96 3.10 0.56 11.52
CA VAL A 96 2.14 1.31 12.36
C VAL A 96 0.75 1.32 11.73
N ILE A 97 0.67 1.71 10.45
CA ILE A 97 -0.62 1.84 9.74
C ILE A 97 -1.33 0.49 9.63
N ARG A 98 -0.62 -0.58 9.29
CA ARG A 98 -1.22 -1.93 9.19
C ARG A 98 -1.47 -2.57 10.56
N GLY A 99 -0.78 -2.13 11.59
CA GLY A 99 -0.95 -2.61 12.97
C GLY A 99 -2.05 -1.91 13.76
N THR A 100 -2.65 -0.84 13.20
CA THR A 100 -3.73 -0.07 13.87
C THR A 100 -5.04 -0.19 13.09
N PRO A 101 -6.21 -0.19 13.79
CA PRO A 101 -7.51 -0.27 13.12
C PRO A 101 -7.78 0.93 12.20
N LEU A 102 -8.29 0.69 10.99
CA LEU A 102 -8.70 1.76 10.06
C LEU A 102 -9.72 2.72 10.69
N MET A 103 -10.65 2.19 11.49
CA MET A 103 -11.60 2.99 12.25
C MET A 103 -10.91 4.06 13.12
N LEU A 104 -9.86 3.68 13.86
CA LEU A 104 -9.10 4.60 14.72
C LEU A 104 -8.38 5.67 13.88
N GLN A 105 -7.78 5.26 12.75
CA GLN A 105 -7.12 6.17 11.83
C GLN A 105 -8.10 7.21 11.27
N LEU A 106 -9.30 6.77 10.90
CA LEU A 106 -10.37 7.65 10.40
C LEU A 106 -10.78 8.70 11.44
N ILE A 107 -10.96 8.29 12.71
CA ILE A 107 -11.28 9.20 13.81
C ILE A 107 -10.15 10.22 14.02
N ILE A 108 -8.90 9.75 14.06
CA ILE A 108 -7.73 10.62 14.27
C ILE A 108 -7.59 11.62 13.12
N ILE A 109 -7.70 11.18 11.87
CA ILE A 109 -7.53 12.05 10.70
C ILE A 109 -8.65 13.09 10.62
N PHE A 110 -9.89 12.72 10.96
CA PHE A 110 -11.01 13.65 10.87
C PHE A 110 -11.08 14.63 12.04
N TYR A 111 -11.00 14.13 13.28
CA TYR A 111 -11.17 14.96 14.47
C TYR A 111 -9.86 15.54 15.02
N GLY A 112 -8.74 14.85 14.82
CA GLY A 112 -7.43 15.22 15.39
C GLY A 112 -6.99 16.66 15.09
N PRO A 113 -7.03 17.11 13.84
CA PRO A 113 -6.62 18.49 13.51
C PRO A 113 -7.40 19.57 14.26
N GLY A 114 -8.72 19.39 14.42
CA GLY A 114 -9.56 20.31 15.18
C GLY A 114 -9.26 20.28 16.67
N MET A 115 -8.94 19.09 17.22
CA MET A 115 -8.67 18.93 18.66
C MET A 115 -7.27 19.42 19.07
N TRP A 116 -6.27 19.22 18.20
CA TRP A 116 -4.87 19.50 18.58
C TRP A 116 -4.40 20.89 18.15
N PHE A 117 -4.95 21.43 17.05
CA PHE A 117 -4.46 22.66 16.46
C PHE A 117 -5.54 23.76 16.39
N ASP A 118 -6.73 23.51 16.98
CA ASP A 118 -7.91 24.41 16.91
C ASP A 118 -8.22 24.85 15.47
N ASN A 119 -7.89 23.99 14.52
CA ASN A 119 -8.05 24.25 13.09
C ASN A 119 -8.71 23.04 12.39
N ASN A 120 -9.92 23.25 11.93
CA ASN A 120 -10.62 22.24 11.13
C ASN A 120 -10.17 22.33 9.67
N ILE A 121 -9.03 21.68 9.36
CA ILE A 121 -8.45 21.63 8.01
C ILE A 121 -9.40 21.03 6.95
N TRP A 122 -10.41 20.29 7.38
CA TRP A 122 -11.36 19.65 6.48
C TRP A 122 -12.52 20.56 6.09
N GLY A 123 -12.72 21.70 6.80
CA GLY A 123 -13.80 22.67 6.51
C GLY A 123 -15.20 22.05 6.48
N GLY A 124 -15.39 20.91 7.17
CA GLY A 124 -16.63 20.13 7.12
C GLY A 124 -16.70 19.10 5.98
N ASN A 125 -15.72 19.02 5.09
CA ASN A 125 -15.65 18.02 4.02
C ASN A 125 -15.24 16.64 4.57
N ARG A 126 -16.24 15.89 5.07
CA ARG A 126 -16.06 14.55 5.63
C ARG A 126 -15.56 13.55 4.59
N MET A 127 -16.01 13.69 3.33
CA MET A 127 -15.60 12.81 2.25
C MET A 127 -14.10 12.91 1.98
N ALA A 128 -13.53 14.12 1.95
CA ALA A 128 -12.09 14.30 1.76
C ALA A 128 -11.28 13.65 2.89
N ALA A 129 -11.67 13.85 4.15
CA ALA A 129 -11.01 13.21 5.31
C ALA A 129 -11.10 11.68 5.25
N CYS A 130 -12.27 11.15 4.86
CA CYS A 130 -12.49 9.72 4.67
C CYS A 130 -11.55 9.16 3.61
N VAL A 131 -11.54 9.76 2.43
CA VAL A 131 -10.70 9.31 1.31
C VAL A 131 -9.22 9.36 1.70
N VAL A 132 -8.75 10.41 2.36
CA VAL A 132 -7.35 10.50 2.82
C VAL A 132 -7.01 9.36 3.79
N ALA A 133 -7.87 9.08 4.77
CA ALA A 133 -7.65 7.99 5.73
C ALA A 133 -7.58 6.62 5.02
N PHE A 134 -8.52 6.36 4.13
CA PHE A 134 -8.58 5.12 3.35
C PHE A 134 -7.38 4.98 2.42
N VAL A 135 -7.01 6.05 1.71
CA VAL A 135 -5.85 6.07 0.80
C VAL A 135 -4.55 5.77 1.54
N ILE A 136 -4.31 6.39 2.71
CA ILE A 136 -3.11 6.12 3.53
C ILE A 136 -3.09 4.66 3.97
N ASN A 137 -4.20 4.15 4.49
CA ASN A 137 -4.30 2.77 4.96
C ASN A 137 -4.07 1.78 3.82
N TYR A 138 -4.86 1.86 2.75
CA TYR A 138 -4.80 0.93 1.63
C TYR A 138 -3.50 1.03 0.82
N ALA A 139 -2.88 2.21 0.74
CA ALA A 139 -1.55 2.35 0.15
C ALA A 139 -0.50 1.51 0.90
N CYS A 140 -0.57 1.43 2.23
CA CYS A 140 0.30 0.58 3.02
C CYS A 140 0.05 -0.92 2.76
N TYR A 141 -1.20 -1.36 2.63
CA TYR A 141 -1.54 -2.74 2.27
C TYR A 141 -1.07 -3.07 0.85
N PHE A 142 -1.38 -2.23 -0.13
CA PHE A 142 -0.95 -2.41 -1.52
C PHE A 142 0.58 -2.42 -1.66
N SER A 143 1.29 -1.62 -0.86
CA SER A 143 2.75 -1.56 -0.90
C SER A 143 3.41 -2.91 -0.58
N VAL A 144 2.87 -3.65 0.39
CA VAL A 144 3.37 -4.97 0.76
C VAL A 144 3.10 -6.00 -0.34
N ILE A 145 1.93 -5.91 -0.99
CA ILE A 145 1.57 -6.78 -2.12
C ILE A 145 2.50 -6.51 -3.31
N TYR A 146 2.73 -5.24 -3.66
CA TYR A 146 3.66 -4.85 -4.72
C TYR A 146 5.08 -5.34 -4.42
N ARG A 147 5.58 -5.09 -3.20
CA ARG A 147 6.90 -5.57 -2.76
C ARG A 147 7.01 -7.09 -2.87
N GLY A 148 6.02 -7.83 -2.39
CA GLY A 148 5.97 -9.28 -2.47
C GLY A 148 5.99 -9.79 -3.92
N GLY A 149 5.24 -9.15 -4.81
CA GLY A 149 5.23 -9.47 -6.25
C GLY A 149 6.57 -9.20 -6.94
N ILE A 150 7.19 -8.05 -6.65
CA ILE A 150 8.48 -7.66 -7.25
C ILE A 150 9.61 -8.57 -6.77
N GLN A 151 9.68 -8.84 -5.45
CA GLN A 151 10.71 -9.69 -4.85
C GLN A 151 10.50 -11.18 -5.09
N GLY A 152 9.26 -11.58 -5.40
CA GLY A 152 8.91 -12.97 -5.64
C GLY A 152 9.37 -13.53 -7.00
N VAL A 153 9.87 -12.71 -7.93
CA VAL A 153 10.39 -13.20 -9.22
C VAL A 153 11.77 -13.82 -9.01
N PRO A 154 11.99 -15.12 -9.35
CA PRO A 154 13.26 -15.79 -9.15
C PRO A 154 14.42 -15.10 -9.87
N LEU A 155 15.56 -14.96 -9.17
CA LEU A 155 16.75 -14.29 -9.70
C LEU A 155 17.28 -14.99 -10.96
N GLY A 156 17.27 -16.34 -10.96
CA GLY A 156 17.76 -17.15 -12.09
C GLY A 156 17.06 -16.87 -13.42
N GLN A 157 15.81 -16.44 -13.41
CA GLN A 157 15.12 -16.04 -14.65
C GLN A 157 15.66 -14.74 -15.24
N ARG A 158 16.10 -13.81 -14.39
CA ARG A 158 16.74 -12.56 -14.82
C ARG A 158 18.15 -12.84 -15.35
N GLU A 159 18.87 -13.75 -14.68
CA GLU A 159 20.22 -14.20 -15.09
C GLU A 159 20.16 -14.93 -16.43
N ALA A 160 19.22 -15.88 -16.60
CA ALA A 160 19.00 -16.56 -17.86
C ALA A 160 18.70 -15.61 -19.01
N ALA A 161 17.85 -14.60 -18.77
CA ALA A 161 17.56 -13.58 -19.79
C ALA A 161 18.79 -12.71 -20.12
N GLN A 162 19.69 -12.46 -19.15
CA GLN A 162 20.97 -11.76 -19.40
C GLN A 162 21.90 -12.60 -20.28
N VAL A 163 22.01 -13.91 -20.04
CA VAL A 163 22.79 -14.82 -20.86
C VAL A 163 22.30 -14.86 -22.31
N LEU A 164 20.98 -14.75 -22.50
CA LEU A 164 20.34 -14.62 -23.84
C LEU A 164 20.54 -13.25 -24.50
N GLY A 165 21.31 -12.34 -23.88
CA GLY A 165 21.60 -11.03 -24.42
C GLY A 165 20.49 -9.99 -24.31
N PHE A 166 19.46 -10.23 -23.46
CA PHE A 166 18.37 -9.27 -23.28
C PHE A 166 18.86 -8.03 -22.53
N THR A 167 18.47 -6.86 -23.02
CA THR A 167 18.72 -5.60 -22.33
C THR A 167 17.89 -5.52 -21.04
N ARG A 168 18.29 -4.67 -20.08
CA ARG A 168 17.58 -4.47 -18.80
C ARG A 168 16.09 -4.13 -19.00
N ARG A 169 15.75 -3.34 -20.02
CA ARG A 169 14.35 -3.01 -20.36
C ARG A 169 13.60 -4.23 -20.86
N GLN A 170 14.20 -5.03 -21.75
CA GLN A 170 13.56 -6.26 -22.24
C GLN A 170 13.34 -7.28 -21.11
N ILE A 171 14.31 -7.44 -20.20
CA ILE A 171 14.16 -8.30 -19.02
C ILE A 171 13.00 -7.82 -18.15
N PHE A 172 12.92 -6.51 -17.90
CA PHE A 172 11.81 -5.97 -17.10
C PHE A 172 10.44 -6.23 -17.75
N PHE A 173 10.23 -5.81 -19.00
CA PHE A 173 8.91 -5.90 -19.63
C PHE A 173 8.52 -7.31 -20.06
N LYS A 174 9.47 -8.13 -20.58
CA LYS A 174 9.15 -9.45 -21.13
C LYS A 174 9.23 -10.58 -20.10
N VAL A 175 10.03 -10.42 -19.03
CA VAL A 175 10.27 -11.48 -18.04
C VAL A 175 9.69 -11.12 -16.68
N THR A 176 10.09 -9.97 -16.12
CA THR A 176 9.79 -9.64 -14.73
C THR A 176 8.35 -9.17 -14.55
N LEU A 177 7.90 -8.20 -15.38
CA LEU A 177 6.61 -7.53 -15.21
C LEU A 177 5.42 -8.51 -15.29
N LEU A 178 5.40 -9.40 -16.28
CA LEU A 178 4.30 -10.35 -16.46
C LEU A 178 4.19 -11.33 -15.28
N GLN A 179 5.33 -11.81 -14.77
CA GLN A 179 5.35 -12.69 -13.61
C GLN A 179 4.96 -11.96 -12.32
N MET A 180 5.40 -10.70 -12.17
CA MET A 180 5.01 -9.84 -11.08
C MET A 180 3.49 -9.62 -11.05
N ILE A 181 2.89 -9.26 -12.19
CA ILE A 181 1.44 -9.05 -12.31
C ILE A 181 0.67 -10.31 -11.87
N LYS A 182 1.07 -11.49 -12.32
CA LYS A 182 0.45 -12.75 -11.91
C LYS A 182 0.46 -12.99 -10.40
N ARG A 183 1.54 -12.57 -9.72
CA ARG A 183 1.69 -12.74 -8.28
C ARG A 183 0.94 -11.68 -7.48
N ILE A 184 0.78 -10.48 -8.05
CA ILE A 184 0.11 -9.35 -7.41
C ILE A 184 -1.40 -9.45 -7.51
N VAL A 185 -1.94 -9.90 -8.63
CA VAL A 185 -3.39 -9.87 -8.90
C VAL A 185 -4.20 -10.63 -7.85
N PRO A 186 -3.91 -11.88 -7.44
CA PRO A 186 -4.75 -12.57 -6.46
C PRO A 186 -4.81 -11.88 -5.08
N PRO A 187 -3.70 -11.52 -4.43
CA PRO A 187 -3.79 -10.80 -3.16
C PRO A 187 -4.39 -9.40 -3.30
N MET A 188 -4.16 -8.72 -4.43
CA MET A 188 -4.75 -7.41 -4.72
C MET A 188 -6.26 -7.49 -4.86
N SER A 189 -6.76 -8.53 -5.54
CA SER A 189 -8.20 -8.80 -5.68
C SER A 189 -8.88 -8.93 -4.32
N ASN A 190 -8.25 -9.68 -3.40
CA ASN A 190 -8.78 -9.87 -2.04
C ASN A 190 -8.85 -8.54 -1.27
N GLU A 191 -7.80 -7.72 -1.33
CA GLU A 191 -7.78 -6.41 -0.66
C GLU A 191 -8.82 -5.44 -1.25
N ILE A 192 -8.99 -5.43 -2.58
CA ILE A 192 -9.99 -4.59 -3.24
C ILE A 192 -11.42 -5.03 -2.85
N ILE A 193 -11.69 -6.33 -2.74
CA ILE A 193 -12.98 -6.84 -2.26
C ILE A 193 -13.18 -6.47 -0.77
N THR A 194 -12.15 -6.52 0.04
CA THR A 194 -12.20 -6.10 1.44
C THR A 194 -12.50 -4.60 1.56
N LEU A 195 -11.92 -3.76 0.71
CA LEU A 195 -12.19 -2.33 0.67
C LEU A 195 -13.69 -2.01 0.54
N VAL A 196 -14.45 -2.76 -0.28
CA VAL A 196 -15.91 -2.56 -0.39
C VAL A 196 -16.58 -2.66 0.97
N LYS A 197 -16.22 -3.64 1.79
CA LYS A 197 -16.80 -3.82 3.14
C LYS A 197 -16.32 -2.75 4.11
N ASP A 198 -15.07 -2.35 4.01
CA ASP A 198 -14.48 -1.33 4.88
C ASP A 198 -15.07 0.06 4.65
N THR A 199 -15.64 0.36 3.46
CA THR A 199 -16.36 1.64 3.23
C THR A 199 -17.45 1.88 4.27
N SER A 200 -18.01 0.84 4.87
CA SER A 200 -19.00 0.94 5.95
C SER A 200 -18.48 1.66 7.20
N LEU A 201 -17.16 1.75 7.40
CA LEU A 201 -16.56 2.49 8.51
C LEU A 201 -16.74 4.00 8.38
N ALA A 202 -17.00 4.51 7.17
CA ALA A 202 -17.22 5.94 6.93
C ALA A 202 -18.41 6.52 7.72
N ARG A 203 -19.37 5.68 8.15
CA ARG A 203 -20.48 6.08 9.01
C ARG A 203 -20.05 6.71 10.33
N ILE A 204 -18.85 6.36 10.84
CA ILE A 204 -18.32 6.85 12.11
C ILE A 204 -18.11 8.37 12.09
N ILE A 205 -17.69 8.91 10.94
CA ILE A 205 -17.57 10.34 10.71
C ILE A 205 -18.82 10.93 10.04
N ALA A 206 -19.95 10.23 10.18
CA ALA A 206 -21.27 10.64 9.74
C ALA A 206 -21.47 10.75 8.19
N ILE A 207 -20.68 10.04 7.37
CA ILE A 207 -20.98 9.85 5.95
C ILE A 207 -22.15 8.87 5.82
N THR A 208 -23.10 9.17 4.92
CA THR A 208 -24.29 8.35 4.70
C THR A 208 -24.01 7.30 3.63
N GLU A 209 -23.25 6.28 4.02
CA GLU A 209 -23.03 5.07 3.23
C GLU A 209 -24.18 4.05 3.44
N LEU A 210 -24.09 2.90 2.76
CA LEU A 210 -25.18 1.90 2.73
C LEU A 210 -25.69 1.48 4.11
N ILE A 211 -24.83 1.15 5.08
CA ILE A 211 -25.25 0.69 6.41
C ILE A 211 -25.93 1.82 7.15
N LYS A 212 -25.37 3.04 7.12
CA LYS A 212 -25.96 4.19 7.80
C LYS A 212 -27.32 4.56 7.22
N ALA A 213 -27.51 4.44 5.90
CA ALA A 213 -28.81 4.63 5.27
C ALA A 213 -29.84 3.59 5.77
N GLY A 214 -29.43 2.32 5.90
CA GLY A 214 -30.29 1.29 6.48
C GLY A 214 -30.61 1.51 7.97
N GLU A 215 -29.62 1.95 8.77
CA GLU A 215 -29.80 2.27 10.19
C GLU A 215 -30.75 3.45 10.41
N ALA A 216 -30.85 4.39 9.46
CA ALA A 216 -31.75 5.53 9.57
C ALA A 216 -33.21 5.11 9.68
N TYR A 217 -33.62 4.05 8.99
CA TYR A 217 -34.99 3.51 9.06
C TYR A 217 -35.31 2.85 10.41
N ILE A 218 -34.30 2.25 11.06
CA ILE A 218 -34.46 1.72 12.41
C ILE A 218 -34.77 2.86 13.40
N LYS A 219 -34.04 3.98 13.26
CA LYS A 219 -34.19 5.15 14.14
C LYS A 219 -35.49 5.92 13.89
N ALA A 220 -35.92 6.04 12.64
CA ALA A 220 -37.07 6.84 12.25
C ALA A 220 -38.38 6.07 12.35
N GLU A 221 -38.39 4.79 12.00
CA GLU A 221 -39.62 4.02 11.80
C GLU A 221 -39.68 2.70 12.59
N GLY A 222 -38.59 2.36 13.30
CA GLY A 222 -38.48 1.12 14.07
C GLY A 222 -38.39 -0.15 13.22
N ILE A 223 -38.07 -0.03 11.91
CA ILE A 223 -38.04 -1.15 10.96
C ILE A 223 -36.63 -1.62 10.70
N ILE A 224 -36.37 -2.91 10.78
CA ILE A 224 -35.05 -3.49 10.70
C ILE A 224 -34.70 -4.06 9.30
N TRP A 225 -35.69 -4.43 8.48
CA TRP A 225 -35.46 -5.07 7.21
C TRP A 225 -34.59 -4.25 6.22
N PRO A 226 -34.65 -2.87 6.20
CA PRO A 226 -33.78 -2.10 5.34
C PRO A 226 -32.28 -2.33 5.63
N LEU A 227 -31.91 -2.56 6.89
CA LEU A 227 -30.54 -2.88 7.26
C LEU A 227 -30.09 -4.22 6.66
N PHE A 228 -30.94 -5.26 6.71
CA PHE A 228 -30.63 -6.53 6.05
C PHE A 228 -30.57 -6.38 4.53
N TYR A 229 -31.40 -5.51 3.97
CA TYR A 229 -31.43 -5.24 2.53
C TYR A 229 -30.13 -4.56 2.04
N THR A 230 -29.43 -3.78 2.87
CA THR A 230 -28.10 -3.27 2.53
C THR A 230 -27.11 -4.40 2.21
N GLY A 231 -27.25 -5.54 2.90
CA GLY A 231 -26.44 -6.73 2.64
C GLY A 231 -26.56 -7.24 1.20
N VAL A 232 -27.73 -7.10 0.57
CA VAL A 232 -27.93 -7.47 -0.84
C VAL A 232 -27.10 -6.56 -1.75
N PHE A 233 -27.06 -5.24 -1.49
CA PHE A 233 -26.23 -4.30 -2.24
C PHE A 233 -24.73 -4.63 -2.13
N TYR A 234 -24.25 -4.94 -0.92
CA TYR A 234 -22.88 -5.39 -0.71
C TYR A 234 -22.57 -6.70 -1.44
N LEU A 235 -23.48 -7.69 -1.38
CA LEU A 235 -23.31 -8.96 -2.07
C LEU A 235 -23.25 -8.79 -3.59
N VAL A 236 -24.11 -7.94 -4.15
CA VAL A 236 -24.09 -7.64 -5.59
C VAL A 236 -22.78 -6.96 -5.98
N PHE A 237 -22.35 -5.94 -5.24
CA PHE A 237 -21.12 -5.23 -5.53
C PHE A 237 -19.89 -6.17 -5.44
N VAL A 238 -19.76 -6.90 -4.35
CA VAL A 238 -18.70 -7.89 -4.15
C VAL A 238 -18.78 -8.99 -5.20
N GLY A 239 -19.99 -9.45 -5.55
CA GLY A 239 -20.21 -10.47 -6.58
C GLY A 239 -19.68 -10.04 -7.94
N ILE A 240 -20.00 -8.81 -8.37
CA ILE A 240 -19.49 -8.22 -9.63
C ILE A 240 -17.95 -8.18 -9.63
N LEU A 241 -17.34 -7.69 -8.55
CA LEU A 241 -15.87 -7.63 -8.44
C LEU A 241 -15.25 -9.03 -8.43
N THR A 242 -15.86 -9.98 -7.72
CA THR A 242 -15.37 -11.37 -7.68
C THR A 242 -15.40 -12.01 -9.06
N LEU A 243 -16.47 -11.81 -9.83
CA LEU A 243 -16.55 -12.31 -11.20
C LEU A 243 -15.49 -11.67 -12.11
N LEU A 244 -15.30 -10.36 -11.99
CA LEU A 244 -14.30 -9.61 -12.73
C LEU A 244 -12.88 -10.12 -12.42
N PHE A 245 -12.53 -10.24 -11.15
CA PHE A 245 -11.19 -10.70 -10.75
C PHE A 245 -10.96 -12.16 -11.12
N ASN A 246 -11.94 -13.03 -10.94
CA ASN A 246 -11.86 -14.43 -11.40
C ASN A 246 -11.59 -14.51 -12.91
N PHE A 247 -12.22 -13.64 -13.70
CA PHE A 247 -11.96 -13.57 -15.14
C PHE A 247 -10.52 -13.13 -15.44
N ILE A 248 -10.03 -12.08 -14.76
CA ILE A 248 -8.65 -11.59 -14.89
C ILE A 248 -7.66 -12.68 -14.50
N GLU A 249 -7.87 -13.33 -13.36
CA GLU A 249 -6.98 -14.40 -12.86
C GLU A 249 -6.94 -15.59 -13.81
N ARG A 250 -8.08 -16.00 -14.40
CA ARG A 250 -8.13 -17.05 -15.40
C ARG A 250 -7.31 -16.71 -16.63
N LYS A 251 -7.37 -15.46 -17.10
CA LYS A 251 -6.55 -14.99 -18.23
C LYS A 251 -5.05 -15.02 -17.92
N LEU A 252 -4.67 -14.81 -16.66
CA LEU A 252 -3.27 -14.80 -16.23
C LEU A 252 -2.69 -16.20 -15.96
N ARG A 253 -3.51 -17.27 -15.99
CA ARG A 253 -3.07 -18.66 -15.71
C ARG A 253 -2.35 -19.36 -16.87
N TYR A 254 -2.09 -18.71 -17.99
CA TYR A 254 -1.55 -19.32 -19.21
C TYR A 254 -0.10 -19.86 -19.11
N PHE A 255 0.62 -19.62 -17.98
CA PHE A 255 1.86 -20.29 -17.62
C PHE A 255 1.79 -20.81 -16.19
N ARG A 256 1.96 -22.10 -16.00
CA ARG A 256 2.21 -22.71 -14.70
C ARG A 256 3.72 -22.79 -14.43
#